data_8dc0639c084b6de710808d1ac727f787
#
_entry.id   8dc0639c084b6de710808d1ac727f787
#
_cell.length_a   1.000
_cell.length_b   1.000
_cell.length_c   1.000
_cell.angle_alpha   90.00
_cell.angle_beta   90.00
_cell.angle_gamma   90.00
#
_symmetry.space_group_name_H-M   'P 1'
#
loop_
_entity.id
_entity.type
_entity.pdbx_description
1 polymer ?
#
loop_
_entity_poly.entity_id
_entity_poly.type
_entity_poly.pdbx_seq_one_letter_code
_entity_poly.pdbx_strand_id
1 'polypeptide(L)'
;MTASIPRLLIITNEPVGLLMGETALRAWELAAVLAREFRTTLAAPAPVPSDGPGFFIAAIPPASEGYAALSELIRAHDVIVAQALPLPALPAEEMATKYLVVDLCRPWIVEHLEAHHAREPTGEQSWLARDLIAINGLLAAGDFFICPAETQRAFWLGALAHIGRLTETIYSRAPDGRALIDVVPYGISAQPPPKQAKALKGVMPGISPNDFVALWGGGLWPGLDPLALVHATARLRDSDYPIRTVMLDTPPPATLGGGSAPPSLRDIVRQRSDELGLTGTHVFFPDGPVSYAERVEYLLEADAGISLQRPSLDARFAFRTPVLDALWAGIVPVASDGDTMADLLRSYDAGRIVPPGDDAALAVTLANLIDNPYERRLLAARGHALGQSFTWETVAQPLVAFCRQPTKGGRVPGFIAADLQERVNELERTLFQTSTYAERLERQLAERGGPNLTGTAADRGMGSRFRRTMNDFLHGRTDPTDEKPPDEKRE
;
A
#
# COMPACT_ATOMS: atom_id res chain seq x y z
N MET A 1 34.66 21.95 2.05
CA MET A 1 33.48 22.06 1.20
C MET A 1 32.30 21.53 2.01
N THR A 2 31.37 22.37 2.40
CA THR A 2 30.13 21.93 3.04
C THR A 2 29.35 21.14 1.98
N ALA A 3 29.18 19.84 2.21
CA ALA A 3 28.35 19.02 1.33
C ALA A 3 26.96 19.68 1.25
N SER A 4 26.45 19.88 0.03
CA SER A 4 25.11 20.42 -0.16
C SER A 4 24.10 19.42 0.43
N ILE A 5 23.10 19.93 1.15
CA ILE A 5 22.01 19.10 1.69
C ILE A 5 21.29 18.44 0.50
N PRO A 6 21.17 17.10 0.47
CA PRO A 6 20.48 16.39 -0.62
C PRO A 6 19.01 16.85 -0.76
N ARG A 7 18.53 16.90 -2.00
CA ARG A 7 17.13 17.14 -2.31
C ARG A 7 16.44 15.80 -2.47
N LEU A 8 15.39 15.59 -1.67
CA LEU A 8 14.65 14.34 -1.64
C LEU A 8 13.30 14.47 -2.35
N LEU A 9 12.96 13.50 -3.18
CA LEU A 9 11.66 13.35 -3.80
C LEU A 9 11.02 12.07 -3.28
N ILE A 10 9.86 12.18 -2.64
CA ILE A 10 9.03 11.03 -2.30
C ILE A 10 7.89 10.95 -3.31
N ILE A 11 7.64 9.77 -3.85
CA ILE A 11 6.61 9.54 -4.87
C ILE A 11 5.60 8.52 -4.33
N THR A 12 4.34 8.92 -4.29
CA THR A 12 3.21 8.00 -4.02
C THR A 12 2.23 8.00 -5.19
N ASN A 13 1.59 6.87 -5.45
CA ASN A 13 0.55 6.74 -6.47
C ASN A 13 -0.86 6.96 -5.91
N GLU A 14 -0.98 7.25 -4.63
CA GLU A 14 -2.26 7.50 -3.97
C GLU A 14 -2.45 9.00 -3.70
N PRO A 15 -3.69 9.50 -3.76
CA PRO A 15 -4.00 10.89 -3.43
C PRO A 15 -3.62 11.23 -2.00
N VAL A 16 -3.07 12.43 -1.79
CA VAL A 16 -2.76 12.99 -0.47
C VAL A 16 -3.73 14.11 -0.11
N GLY A 17 -4.14 14.18 1.16
CA GLY A 17 -5.08 15.19 1.64
C GLY A 17 -5.93 14.70 2.82
N LEU A 18 -7.20 15.08 2.88
CA LEU A 18 -8.08 14.73 4.00
C LEU A 18 -8.34 13.21 4.10
N LEU A 19 -8.51 12.54 2.97
CA LEU A 19 -8.79 11.10 2.89
C LEU A 19 -7.57 10.41 2.27
N MET A 20 -6.60 10.08 3.09
CA MET A 20 -5.41 9.33 2.68
C MET A 20 -5.59 7.85 2.96
N GLY A 21 -5.28 7.02 1.97
CA GLY A 21 -5.02 5.60 2.19
C GLY A 21 -3.73 5.40 2.98
N GLU A 22 -3.51 4.18 3.44
CA GLU A 22 -2.35 3.81 4.26
C GLU A 22 -1.01 4.13 3.59
N THR A 23 -0.91 3.88 2.28
CA THR A 23 0.30 4.09 1.48
C THR A 23 0.62 5.58 1.32
N ALA A 24 -0.42 6.40 1.05
CA ALA A 24 -0.29 7.85 0.98
C ALA A 24 0.09 8.46 2.33
N LEU A 25 -0.54 7.98 3.41
CA LEU A 25 -0.21 8.41 4.76
C LEU A 25 1.25 8.11 5.11
N ARG A 26 1.74 6.91 4.78
CA ARG A 26 3.15 6.56 4.97
C ARG A 26 4.09 7.51 4.22
N ALA A 27 3.79 7.80 2.96
CA ALA A 27 4.59 8.75 2.17
C ALA A 27 4.57 10.15 2.79
N TRP A 28 3.42 10.61 3.27
CA TRP A 28 3.24 11.89 3.94
C TRP A 28 4.08 12.00 5.23
N GLU A 29 3.99 11.01 6.09
CA GLU A 29 4.69 11.01 7.37
C GLU A 29 6.21 10.85 7.20
N LEU A 30 6.66 10.00 6.28
CA LEU A 30 8.07 9.91 5.92
C LEU A 30 8.60 11.23 5.34
N ALA A 31 7.80 11.94 4.53
CA ALA A 31 8.16 13.27 4.03
C ALA A 31 8.34 14.27 5.18
N ALA A 32 7.44 14.25 6.17
CA ALA A 32 7.52 15.13 7.34
C ALA A 32 8.77 14.86 8.20
N VAL A 33 9.13 13.58 8.40
CA VAL A 33 10.37 13.23 9.12
C VAL A 33 11.61 13.67 8.34
N LEU A 34 11.68 13.37 7.05
CA LEU A 34 12.83 13.70 6.20
C LEU A 34 12.99 15.20 6.02
N ALA A 35 11.90 15.97 6.00
CA ALA A 35 11.92 17.42 5.87
C ALA A 35 12.63 18.15 7.04
N ARG A 36 12.83 17.48 8.16
CA ARG A 36 13.58 18.06 9.29
C ARG A 36 15.08 18.23 9.01
N GLU A 37 15.60 17.44 8.06
CA GLU A 37 17.04 17.45 7.73
C GLU A 37 17.31 17.75 6.25
N PHE A 38 16.34 17.48 5.38
CA PHE A 38 16.52 17.54 3.93
C PHE A 38 15.50 18.45 3.26
N ARG A 39 15.85 18.94 2.07
CA ARG A 39 14.88 19.61 1.19
C ARG A 39 13.99 18.55 0.54
N THR A 40 12.80 18.39 1.08
CA THR A 40 11.90 17.29 0.71
C THR A 40 10.73 17.79 -0.12
N THR A 41 10.41 17.05 -1.17
CA THR A 41 9.20 17.21 -2.00
C THR A 41 8.43 15.90 -1.98
N LEU A 42 7.12 15.96 -1.74
CA LEU A 42 6.20 14.84 -1.90
C LEU A 42 5.45 15.02 -3.23
N ALA A 43 5.55 14.05 -4.12
CA ALA A 43 4.83 14.03 -5.38
C ALA A 43 3.68 13.00 -5.31
N ALA A 44 2.47 13.45 -5.64
CA ALA A 44 1.25 12.64 -5.56
C ALA A 44 0.27 12.97 -6.70
N PRO A 45 -0.69 12.09 -7.04
CA PRO A 45 -1.75 12.40 -7.99
C PRO A 45 -2.55 13.65 -7.60
N ALA A 46 -2.94 14.44 -8.60
CA ALA A 46 -3.80 15.61 -8.39
C ALA A 46 -5.25 15.17 -8.00
N PRO A 47 -5.99 15.99 -7.21
CA PRO A 47 -5.56 17.25 -6.60
C PRO A 47 -4.67 17.04 -5.37
N VAL A 48 -3.78 18.00 -5.11
CA VAL A 48 -2.89 17.97 -3.94
C VAL A 48 -3.12 19.21 -3.06
N PRO A 49 -2.88 19.14 -1.73
CA PRO A 49 -2.81 20.31 -0.86
C PRO A 49 -1.72 21.29 -1.31
N SER A 50 -1.83 22.54 -0.92
CA SER A 50 -0.83 23.58 -1.25
C SER A 50 0.53 23.29 -0.62
N ASP A 51 0.54 22.84 0.65
CA ASP A 51 1.75 22.63 1.44
C ASP A 51 1.61 21.45 2.41
N GLY A 52 2.75 20.83 2.75
CA GLY A 52 2.89 19.86 3.81
C GLY A 52 3.65 20.43 5.01
N PRO A 53 3.71 19.70 6.14
CA PRO A 53 4.42 20.12 7.33
C PRO A 53 5.95 20.11 7.11
N GLY A 54 6.50 21.21 6.57
CA GLY A 54 7.93 21.40 6.33
C GLY A 54 8.44 20.84 5.00
N PHE A 55 7.59 20.35 4.11
CA PHE A 55 7.95 19.86 2.78
C PHE A 55 7.06 20.46 1.68
N PHE A 56 7.55 20.45 0.45
CA PHE A 56 6.80 20.87 -0.72
C PHE A 56 5.93 19.72 -1.26
N ILE A 57 4.80 20.07 -1.87
CA ILE A 57 3.93 19.09 -2.53
C ILE A 57 3.88 19.42 -4.02
N ALA A 58 4.06 18.39 -4.84
CA ALA A 58 3.98 18.48 -6.29
C ALA A 58 2.90 17.55 -6.82
N ALA A 59 2.04 18.04 -7.72
CA ALA A 59 1.07 17.22 -8.40
C ALA A 59 1.72 16.41 -9.52
N ILE A 60 1.41 15.12 -9.59
CA ILE A 60 1.73 14.26 -10.72
C ILE A 60 0.46 14.18 -11.60
N PRO A 61 0.53 14.60 -12.86
CA PRO A 61 -0.57 14.44 -13.79
C PRO A 61 -0.85 12.95 -14.06
N PRO A 62 -2.06 12.60 -14.54
CA PRO A 62 -2.38 11.24 -14.93
C PRO A 62 -1.40 10.69 -15.96
N ALA A 63 -1.13 9.39 -15.93
CA ALA A 63 -0.21 8.72 -16.87
C ALA A 63 -0.60 8.94 -18.35
N SER A 64 -1.89 9.17 -18.62
CA SER A 64 -2.40 9.53 -19.96
C SER A 64 -1.85 10.87 -20.49
N GLU A 65 -1.37 11.76 -19.63
CA GLU A 65 -0.74 13.04 -19.99
C GLU A 65 0.79 12.91 -20.16
N GLY A 66 1.32 11.71 -19.95
CA GLY A 66 2.75 11.42 -20.03
C GLY A 66 3.51 11.69 -18.75
N TYR A 67 4.80 11.37 -18.75
CA TYR A 67 5.66 11.46 -17.57
C TYR A 67 6.58 12.69 -17.53
N ALA A 68 6.35 13.70 -18.39
CA ALA A 68 7.25 14.85 -18.49
C ALA A 68 7.41 15.59 -17.16
N ALA A 69 6.31 15.88 -16.46
CA ALA A 69 6.34 16.54 -15.14
C ALA A 69 7.06 15.70 -14.08
N LEU A 70 6.82 14.39 -14.03
CA LEU A 70 7.51 13.48 -13.14
C LEU A 70 9.01 13.42 -13.47
N SER A 71 9.37 13.39 -14.75
CA SER A 71 10.77 13.40 -15.21
C SER A 71 11.50 14.66 -14.74
N GLU A 72 10.86 15.82 -14.83
CA GLU A 72 11.44 17.09 -14.34
C GLU A 72 11.64 17.07 -12.83
N LEU A 73 10.67 16.56 -12.07
CA LEU A 73 10.82 16.40 -10.63
C LEU A 73 12.00 15.48 -10.29
N ILE A 74 12.11 14.32 -10.95
CA ILE A 74 13.21 13.38 -10.70
C ILE A 74 14.56 14.04 -11.02
N ARG A 75 14.68 14.76 -12.15
CA ARG A 75 15.91 15.49 -12.50
C ARG A 75 16.31 16.51 -11.45
N ALA A 76 15.34 17.18 -10.85
CA ALA A 76 15.57 18.22 -9.85
C ALA A 76 16.03 17.69 -8.48
N HIS A 77 15.95 16.38 -8.22
CA HIS A 77 16.26 15.79 -6.92
C HIS A 77 17.41 14.80 -6.99
N ASP A 78 18.02 14.51 -5.85
CA ASP A 78 19.23 13.69 -5.74
C ASP A 78 18.91 12.27 -5.26
N VAL A 79 17.95 12.13 -4.33
CA VAL A 79 17.46 10.85 -3.80
C VAL A 79 15.96 10.76 -4.06
N ILE A 80 15.53 9.66 -4.63
CA ILE A 80 14.13 9.36 -4.94
C ILE A 80 13.68 8.23 -4.02
N VAL A 81 12.59 8.43 -3.29
CA VAL A 81 11.92 7.39 -2.50
C VAL A 81 10.58 7.09 -3.18
N ALA A 82 10.38 5.89 -3.67
CA ALA A 82 9.20 5.54 -4.45
C ALA A 82 8.58 4.23 -3.98
N GLN A 83 7.27 4.23 -3.78
CA GLN A 83 6.46 3.03 -3.53
C GLN A 83 6.15 2.29 -4.84
N ALA A 84 5.91 3.05 -5.89
CA ALA A 84 5.87 2.57 -7.26
C ALA A 84 6.38 3.69 -8.17
N LEU A 85 7.20 3.35 -9.12
CA LEU A 85 7.76 4.30 -10.09
C LEU A 85 7.53 3.73 -11.49
N PRO A 86 6.85 4.46 -12.37
CA PRO A 86 6.85 4.11 -13.77
C PRO A 86 8.28 4.27 -14.30
N LEU A 87 8.97 3.16 -14.53
CA LEU A 87 10.38 3.13 -14.96
C LEU A 87 10.66 3.88 -16.27
N PRO A 88 9.69 4.09 -17.19
CA PRO A 88 9.86 4.95 -18.35
C PRO A 88 10.05 6.44 -18.04
N ALA A 89 9.90 6.87 -16.78
CA ALA A 89 9.95 8.30 -16.42
C ALA A 89 11.28 8.98 -16.77
N LEU A 90 12.41 8.25 -16.74
CA LEU A 90 13.72 8.77 -17.17
C LEU A 90 14.52 7.73 -17.93
N PRO A 91 15.42 8.18 -18.85
CA PRO A 91 16.46 7.32 -19.42
C PRO A 91 17.32 6.67 -18.32
N ALA A 92 17.81 5.45 -18.58
CA ALA A 92 18.62 4.70 -17.61
C ALA A 92 19.89 5.49 -17.19
N GLU A 93 20.51 6.19 -18.11
CA GLU A 93 21.70 7.02 -17.86
C GLU A 93 21.42 8.16 -16.87
N GLU A 94 20.25 8.80 -16.97
CA GLU A 94 19.84 9.85 -16.03
C GLU A 94 19.51 9.26 -14.65
N MET A 95 18.80 8.11 -14.60
CA MET A 95 18.52 7.39 -13.34
C MET A 95 19.80 6.94 -12.64
N ALA A 96 20.84 6.56 -13.39
CA ALA A 96 22.13 6.16 -12.84
C ALA A 96 22.79 7.27 -12.01
N THR A 97 22.46 8.54 -12.26
CA THR A 97 22.97 9.70 -11.49
C THR A 97 22.21 9.94 -10.19
N LYS A 98 21.03 9.32 -10.00
CA LYS A 98 20.16 9.47 -8.84
C LYS A 98 20.30 8.27 -7.91
N TYR A 99 19.91 8.43 -6.64
CA TYR A 99 19.75 7.31 -5.71
C TYR A 99 18.28 6.95 -5.61
N LEU A 100 17.95 5.68 -5.82
CA LEU A 100 16.59 5.19 -5.75
C LEU A 100 16.39 4.31 -4.51
N VAL A 101 15.55 4.78 -3.59
CA VAL A 101 15.01 3.97 -2.49
C VAL A 101 13.65 3.45 -2.93
N VAL A 102 13.46 2.14 -2.85
CA VAL A 102 12.17 1.51 -3.13
C VAL A 102 11.49 1.18 -1.81
N ASP A 103 10.34 1.77 -1.57
CA ASP A 103 9.50 1.49 -0.40
C ASP A 103 8.57 0.31 -0.71
N LEU A 104 9.01 -0.88 -0.32
CA LEU A 104 8.27 -2.14 -0.44
C LEU A 104 7.29 -2.28 0.74
N CYS A 105 6.48 -1.25 0.97
CA CYS A 105 5.59 -1.15 2.13
C CYS A 105 4.49 -2.22 2.16
N ARG A 106 4.26 -2.92 1.05
CA ARG A 106 3.26 -3.97 0.89
C ARG A 106 3.78 -5.11 0.02
N PRO A 107 3.38 -6.36 0.26
CA PRO A 107 3.72 -7.50 -0.60
C PRO A 107 2.77 -7.56 -1.82
N TRP A 108 2.79 -6.58 -2.70
CA TRP A 108 1.83 -6.33 -3.79
C TRP A 108 1.37 -7.57 -4.55
N ILE A 109 2.33 -8.45 -4.90
CA ILE A 109 2.02 -9.67 -5.67
C ILE A 109 1.06 -10.56 -4.88
N VAL A 110 1.29 -10.69 -3.57
CA VAL A 110 0.48 -11.54 -2.70
C VAL A 110 -0.90 -10.91 -2.47
N GLU A 111 -0.94 -9.61 -2.21
CA GLU A 111 -2.20 -8.86 -2.03
C GLU A 111 -3.07 -8.89 -3.28
N HIS A 112 -2.48 -8.70 -4.47
CA HIS A 112 -3.21 -8.75 -5.72
C HIS A 112 -3.71 -10.15 -6.04
N LEU A 113 -2.92 -11.19 -5.72
CA LEU A 113 -3.38 -12.58 -5.83
C LEU A 113 -4.59 -12.85 -4.93
N GLU A 114 -4.56 -12.39 -3.68
CA GLU A 114 -5.67 -12.53 -2.74
C GLU A 114 -6.91 -11.77 -3.22
N ALA A 115 -6.73 -10.52 -3.67
CA ALA A 115 -7.81 -9.69 -4.19
C ALA A 115 -8.44 -10.29 -5.46
N HIS A 116 -7.65 -10.91 -6.33
CA HIS A 116 -8.14 -11.58 -7.52
C HIS A 116 -8.79 -12.94 -7.22
N HIS A 117 -8.27 -13.68 -6.25
CA HIS A 117 -8.87 -14.93 -5.82
C HIS A 117 -10.26 -14.72 -5.21
N ALA A 118 -10.48 -13.60 -4.55
CA ALA A 118 -11.78 -13.22 -4.00
C ALA A 118 -12.84 -12.83 -5.07
N ARG A 119 -12.42 -12.64 -6.33
CA ARG A 119 -13.29 -12.33 -7.47
C ARG A 119 -13.49 -13.60 -8.32
N GLU A 120 -14.55 -13.63 -9.14
CA GLU A 120 -14.70 -14.72 -10.11
C GLU A 120 -13.51 -14.72 -11.09
N PRO A 121 -12.91 -15.89 -11.38
CA PRO A 121 -11.77 -15.98 -12.29
C PRO A 121 -12.18 -15.51 -13.69
N THR A 122 -11.63 -14.39 -14.13
CA THR A 122 -11.87 -13.87 -15.49
C THR A 122 -11.05 -14.59 -16.57
N GLY A 123 -10.21 -15.54 -16.18
CA GLY A 123 -9.30 -16.26 -17.08
C GLY A 123 -8.09 -15.43 -17.58
N GLU A 124 -8.10 -14.13 -17.37
CA GLU A 124 -6.98 -13.24 -17.75
C GLU A 124 -5.94 -13.12 -16.64
N GLN A 125 -4.75 -13.67 -16.85
CA GLN A 125 -3.60 -13.49 -15.95
C GLN A 125 -2.67 -12.32 -16.39
N SER A 126 -3.11 -11.52 -17.34
CA SER A 126 -2.30 -10.41 -17.89
C SER A 126 -1.93 -9.35 -16.84
N TRP A 127 -2.77 -9.18 -15.79
CA TRP A 127 -2.49 -8.27 -14.68
C TRP A 127 -1.29 -8.75 -13.85
N LEU A 128 -1.17 -10.06 -13.57
CA LEU A 128 -0.06 -10.61 -12.79
C LEU A 128 1.28 -10.44 -13.51
N ALA A 129 1.29 -10.63 -14.84
CA ALA A 129 2.50 -10.39 -15.63
C ALA A 129 2.92 -8.91 -15.57
N ARG A 130 1.98 -7.97 -15.65
CA ARG A 130 2.28 -6.53 -15.52
C ARG A 130 2.84 -6.18 -14.14
N ASP A 131 2.24 -6.73 -13.07
CA ASP A 131 2.69 -6.49 -11.71
C ASP A 131 4.09 -7.05 -11.48
N LEU A 132 4.36 -8.26 -12.00
CA LEU A 132 5.69 -8.88 -11.93
C LEU A 132 6.74 -8.08 -12.70
N ILE A 133 6.42 -7.57 -13.88
CA ILE A 133 7.32 -6.70 -14.66
C ILE A 133 7.61 -5.42 -13.86
N ALA A 134 6.60 -4.78 -13.32
CA ALA A 134 6.75 -3.54 -12.57
C ALA A 134 7.62 -3.72 -11.33
N ILE A 135 7.34 -4.74 -10.50
CA ILE A 135 8.09 -4.97 -9.26
C ILE A 135 9.53 -5.43 -9.56
N ASN A 136 9.73 -6.32 -10.54
CA ASN A 136 11.07 -6.77 -10.92
C ASN A 136 11.92 -5.61 -11.44
N GLY A 137 11.31 -4.69 -12.18
CA GLY A 137 11.96 -3.46 -12.61
C GLY A 137 12.44 -2.60 -11.43
N LEU A 138 11.60 -2.42 -10.41
CA LEU A 138 11.95 -1.69 -9.20
C LEU A 138 13.05 -2.40 -8.40
N LEU A 139 12.95 -3.71 -8.23
CA LEU A 139 13.97 -4.51 -7.55
C LEU A 139 15.31 -4.46 -8.29
N ALA A 140 15.29 -4.45 -9.61
CA ALA A 140 16.51 -4.30 -10.42
C ALA A 140 17.10 -2.88 -10.33
N ALA A 141 16.30 -1.83 -10.27
CA ALA A 141 16.74 -0.45 -10.33
C ALA A 141 17.11 0.17 -8.98
N GLY A 142 16.48 -0.26 -7.86
CA GLY A 142 16.64 0.34 -6.54
C GLY A 142 18.07 0.26 -6.00
N ASP A 143 18.53 1.27 -5.31
CA ASP A 143 19.81 1.30 -4.62
C ASP A 143 19.69 0.83 -3.16
N PHE A 144 18.55 1.14 -2.55
CA PHE A 144 18.19 0.73 -1.20
C PHE A 144 16.70 0.38 -1.14
N PHE A 145 16.34 -0.53 -0.26
CA PHE A 145 14.97 -0.99 -0.10
C PHE A 145 14.52 -0.85 1.35
N ILE A 146 13.26 -0.51 1.56
CA ILE A 146 12.65 -0.47 2.89
C ILE A 146 11.33 -1.24 2.88
N CYS A 147 11.01 -1.90 3.99
CA CYS A 147 9.77 -2.64 4.18
C CYS A 147 9.33 -2.59 5.65
N PRO A 148 8.05 -2.82 6.00
CA PRO A 148 7.56 -2.58 7.34
C PRO A 148 7.87 -3.66 8.37
N ALA A 149 8.28 -4.88 7.99
CA ALA A 149 8.47 -5.98 8.92
C ALA A 149 9.61 -6.91 8.50
N GLU A 150 10.20 -7.63 9.47
CA GLU A 150 11.25 -8.64 9.20
C GLU A 150 10.73 -9.80 8.34
N THR A 151 9.46 -10.16 8.46
CA THR A 151 8.83 -11.18 7.59
C THR A 151 8.82 -10.73 6.13
N GLN A 152 8.43 -9.48 5.86
CA GLN A 152 8.50 -8.90 4.52
C GLN A 152 9.94 -8.73 4.06
N ARG A 153 10.85 -8.32 4.96
CA ARG A 153 12.26 -8.19 4.65
C ARG A 153 12.85 -9.52 4.18
N ALA A 154 12.55 -10.62 4.87
CA ALA A 154 13.00 -11.96 4.47
C ALA A 154 12.45 -12.35 3.08
N PHE A 155 11.18 -12.07 2.80
CA PHE A 155 10.55 -12.30 1.50
C PHE A 155 11.26 -11.54 0.38
N TRP A 156 11.45 -10.23 0.55
CA TRP A 156 12.09 -9.38 -0.46
C TRP A 156 13.59 -9.62 -0.59
N LEU A 157 14.29 -9.94 0.51
CA LEU A 157 15.71 -10.29 0.47
C LEU A 157 15.94 -11.53 -0.38
N GLY A 158 15.06 -12.54 -0.29
CA GLY A 158 15.10 -13.72 -1.16
C GLY A 158 14.97 -13.35 -2.64
N ALA A 159 14.02 -12.47 -2.99
CA ALA A 159 13.85 -11.99 -4.36
C ALA A 159 15.07 -11.19 -4.84
N LEU A 160 15.59 -10.28 -4.03
CA LEU A 160 16.80 -9.49 -4.32
C LEU A 160 18.04 -10.37 -4.51
N ALA A 161 18.22 -11.39 -3.67
CA ALA A 161 19.31 -12.35 -3.81
C ALA A 161 19.20 -13.11 -5.13
N HIS A 162 18.00 -13.57 -5.49
CA HIS A 162 17.74 -14.32 -6.72
C HIS A 162 18.08 -13.53 -7.98
N ILE A 163 17.82 -12.22 -8.00
CA ILE A 163 18.15 -11.34 -9.14
C ILE A 163 19.57 -10.73 -9.04
N GLY A 164 20.43 -11.25 -8.19
CA GLY A 164 21.84 -10.86 -8.10
C GLY A 164 22.10 -9.48 -7.45
N ARG A 165 21.19 -9.00 -6.59
CA ARG A 165 21.36 -7.72 -5.88
C ARG A 165 22.12 -7.86 -4.56
N LEU A 166 22.10 -9.05 -3.94
CA LEU A 166 22.92 -9.35 -2.76
C LEU A 166 24.34 -9.68 -3.21
N THR A 167 25.20 -8.67 -3.25
CA THR A 167 26.60 -8.78 -3.72
C THR A 167 27.56 -8.95 -2.57
N GLU A 168 28.82 -9.37 -2.87
CA GLU A 168 29.91 -9.41 -1.89
C GLU A 168 30.14 -8.05 -1.23
N THR A 169 30.03 -6.95 -2.00
CA THR A 169 30.16 -5.57 -1.47
C THR A 169 29.08 -5.27 -0.46
N ILE A 170 27.81 -5.63 -0.74
CA ILE A 170 26.68 -5.44 0.19
C ILE A 170 26.90 -6.30 1.44
N TYR A 171 27.25 -7.60 1.25
CA TYR A 171 27.48 -8.51 2.36
C TYR A 171 28.64 -8.08 3.25
N SER A 172 29.72 -7.54 2.67
CA SER A 172 30.87 -7.04 3.43
C SER A 172 30.55 -5.79 4.26
N ARG A 173 29.60 -4.96 3.81
CA ARG A 173 29.13 -3.78 4.56
C ARG A 173 28.22 -4.15 5.72
N ALA A 174 27.30 -5.09 5.49
CA ALA A 174 26.35 -5.58 6.47
C ALA A 174 26.01 -7.05 6.15
N PRO A 175 26.60 -8.01 6.88
CA PRO A 175 26.38 -9.45 6.62
C PRO A 175 24.93 -9.91 6.80
N ASP A 176 24.13 -9.13 7.53
CA ASP A 176 22.68 -9.33 7.69
C ASP A 176 21.86 -8.76 6.52
N GLY A 177 22.50 -8.15 5.51
CA GLY A 177 21.88 -7.59 4.32
C GLY A 177 21.21 -6.22 4.53
N ARG A 178 21.33 -5.58 5.71
CA ARG A 178 20.68 -4.28 5.99
C ARG A 178 21.27 -3.14 5.18
N ALA A 179 22.45 -3.28 4.60
CA ALA A 179 22.97 -2.32 3.64
C ALA A 179 22.23 -2.32 2.28
N LEU A 180 21.38 -3.31 2.01
CA LEU A 180 20.54 -3.41 0.81
C LEU A 180 19.06 -3.19 1.11
N ILE A 181 18.53 -3.87 2.14
CA ILE A 181 17.12 -3.77 2.54
C ILE A 181 17.00 -3.72 4.05
N ASP A 182 16.27 -2.73 4.56
CA ASP A 182 16.07 -2.59 6.01
C ASP A 182 14.59 -2.42 6.38
N VAL A 183 14.30 -2.58 7.66
CA VAL A 183 12.95 -2.48 8.20
C VAL A 183 12.66 -1.04 8.62
N VAL A 184 11.67 -0.45 7.97
CA VAL A 184 11.06 0.83 8.29
C VAL A 184 9.56 0.58 8.48
N PRO A 185 9.10 0.26 9.70
CA PRO A 185 7.69 0.02 9.98
C PRO A 185 6.80 1.23 9.63
N TYR A 186 5.49 1.03 9.65
CA TYR A 186 4.58 2.16 9.84
C TYR A 186 4.79 2.75 11.23
N GLY A 187 4.56 4.04 11.35
CA GLY A 187 4.75 4.75 12.60
C GLY A 187 3.47 5.37 13.14
N ILE A 188 3.61 5.91 14.33
CA ILE A 188 2.60 6.73 15.01
C ILE A 188 3.19 8.10 15.34
N SER A 189 2.33 9.08 15.61
CA SER A 189 2.78 10.39 16.10
C SER A 189 3.45 10.24 17.46
N ALA A 190 4.60 10.90 17.65
CA ALA A 190 5.22 11.03 18.97
C ALA A 190 4.39 11.91 19.94
N GLN A 191 3.49 12.74 19.39
CA GLN A 191 2.57 13.52 20.21
C GLN A 191 1.39 12.64 20.64
N PRO A 192 0.93 12.78 21.90
CA PRO A 192 -0.28 12.09 22.33
C PRO A 192 -1.46 12.54 21.46
N PRO A 193 -2.50 11.68 21.31
CA PRO A 193 -3.69 12.07 20.59
C PRO A 193 -4.25 13.38 21.15
N PRO A 194 -4.59 14.36 20.30
CA PRO A 194 -5.18 15.60 20.76
C PRO A 194 -6.53 15.31 21.43
N LYS A 195 -6.81 15.99 22.54
CA LYS A 195 -8.15 15.94 23.14
C LYS A 195 -9.13 16.54 22.17
N GLN A 196 -10.08 15.73 21.72
CA GLN A 196 -11.10 16.12 20.74
C GLN A 196 -12.50 16.09 21.36
N ALA A 197 -13.49 16.52 20.60
CA ALA A 197 -14.88 16.37 20.95
C ALA A 197 -15.25 14.88 21.05
N LYS A 198 -16.26 14.58 21.86
CA LYS A 198 -16.80 13.22 21.94
C LYS A 198 -17.57 12.90 20.66
N ALA A 199 -17.32 11.70 20.11
CA ALA A 199 -18.00 11.20 18.93
C ALA A 199 -18.93 10.00 19.22
N LEU A 200 -18.66 9.24 20.27
CA LEU A 200 -19.31 7.95 20.54
C LEU A 200 -20.14 7.96 21.83
N LYS A 201 -19.46 7.88 22.99
CA LYS A 201 -20.10 7.62 24.28
C LYS A 201 -20.98 8.77 24.74
N GLY A 202 -22.32 8.56 24.74
CA GLY A 202 -23.32 9.57 25.10
C GLY A 202 -23.57 10.62 24.01
N VAL A 203 -23.01 10.47 22.81
CA VAL A 203 -23.19 11.36 21.64
C VAL A 203 -23.83 10.59 20.49
N MET A 204 -23.28 9.47 20.08
CA MET A 204 -23.86 8.64 19.03
C MET A 204 -25.14 7.97 19.56
N PRO A 205 -26.29 8.13 18.89
CA PRO A 205 -27.54 7.49 19.31
C PRO A 205 -27.37 5.96 19.43
N GLY A 206 -27.75 5.39 20.58
CA GLY A 206 -27.62 3.97 20.86
C GLY A 206 -26.33 3.57 21.57
N ILE A 207 -25.40 4.48 21.83
CA ILE A 207 -24.18 4.24 22.60
C ILE A 207 -24.23 5.03 23.92
N SER A 208 -24.38 4.32 25.03
CA SER A 208 -24.41 4.91 26.37
C SER A 208 -22.99 5.23 26.88
N PRO A 209 -22.83 6.16 27.84
CA PRO A 209 -21.53 6.52 28.41
C PRO A 209 -20.74 5.34 29.01
N ASN A 210 -21.45 4.32 29.49
CA ASN A 210 -20.87 3.15 30.16
C ASN A 210 -20.74 1.91 29.27
N ASP A 211 -21.18 1.99 28.01
CA ASP A 211 -21.04 0.89 27.09
C ASP A 211 -19.56 0.59 26.78
N PHE A 212 -19.24 -0.69 26.62
CA PHE A 212 -17.96 -1.10 26.08
C PHE A 212 -17.97 -0.95 24.56
N VAL A 213 -17.03 -0.17 24.03
CA VAL A 213 -16.91 0.10 22.60
C VAL A 213 -15.75 -0.69 22.00
N ALA A 214 -16.10 -1.65 21.12
CA ALA A 214 -15.16 -2.35 20.24
C ALA A 214 -15.08 -1.60 18.90
N LEU A 215 -13.91 -1.08 18.56
CA LEU A 215 -13.71 -0.27 17.36
C LEU A 215 -13.02 -1.08 16.28
N TRP A 216 -13.63 -1.21 15.10
CA TRP A 216 -12.98 -1.61 13.87
C TRP A 216 -12.39 -0.36 13.23
N GLY A 217 -11.07 -0.18 13.35
CA GLY A 217 -10.38 1.06 12.93
C GLY A 217 -9.82 1.03 11.51
N GLY A 218 -9.98 -0.07 10.79
CA GLY A 218 -9.43 -0.27 9.45
C GLY A 218 -10.46 -0.21 8.34
N GLY A 219 -10.02 -0.42 7.09
CA GLY A 219 -10.92 -0.56 5.95
C GLY A 219 -11.71 -1.87 5.97
N LEU A 220 -12.61 -2.00 5.02
CA LEU A 220 -13.46 -3.18 4.83
C LEU A 220 -13.18 -3.74 3.42
N TRP A 221 -12.06 -4.47 3.26
CA TRP A 221 -11.64 -5.08 2.00
C TRP A 221 -11.29 -6.55 2.13
N PRO A 222 -11.15 -7.29 1.01
CA PRO A 222 -10.82 -8.72 1.02
C PRO A 222 -9.59 -9.05 1.87
N GLY A 223 -9.56 -10.24 2.46
CA GLY A 223 -8.50 -10.66 3.40
C GLY A 223 -8.79 -10.33 4.86
N LEU A 224 -9.59 -9.28 5.14
CA LEU A 224 -10.03 -8.94 6.49
C LEU A 224 -11.26 -9.73 6.92
N ASP A 225 -11.47 -9.86 8.25
CA ASP A 225 -12.57 -10.62 8.83
C ASP A 225 -13.45 -9.81 9.80
N PRO A 226 -14.12 -8.76 9.32
CA PRO A 226 -15.06 -7.98 10.14
C PRO A 226 -16.31 -8.77 10.51
N LEU A 227 -16.65 -9.84 9.77
CA LEU A 227 -17.80 -10.69 10.08
C LEU A 227 -17.64 -11.44 11.41
N ALA A 228 -16.41 -11.86 11.75
CA ALA A 228 -16.15 -12.47 13.05
C ALA A 228 -16.50 -11.51 14.20
N LEU A 229 -16.25 -10.20 14.04
CA LEU A 229 -16.62 -9.20 15.05
C LEU A 229 -18.14 -9.01 15.14
N VAL A 230 -18.86 -9.00 14.00
CA VAL A 230 -20.34 -8.94 13.99
C VAL A 230 -20.92 -10.15 14.71
N HIS A 231 -20.43 -11.37 14.43
CA HIS A 231 -20.89 -12.59 15.08
C HIS A 231 -20.55 -12.60 16.59
N ALA A 232 -19.34 -12.19 16.97
CA ALA A 232 -18.97 -12.05 18.38
C ALA A 232 -19.86 -11.04 19.11
N THR A 233 -20.20 -9.91 18.46
CA THR A 233 -21.14 -8.91 19.00
C THR A 233 -22.54 -9.51 19.22
N ALA A 234 -23.03 -10.34 18.28
CA ALA A 234 -24.32 -11.03 18.45
C ALA A 234 -24.31 -11.97 19.67
N ARG A 235 -23.25 -12.77 19.83
CA ARG A 235 -23.10 -13.67 20.99
C ARG A 235 -23.08 -12.92 22.32
N LEU A 236 -22.39 -11.77 22.37
CA LEU A 236 -22.30 -10.93 23.56
C LEU A 236 -23.63 -10.25 23.88
N ARG A 237 -24.35 -9.77 22.86
CA ARG A 237 -25.73 -9.26 23.04
C ARG A 237 -26.65 -10.35 23.64
N ASP A 238 -26.60 -11.56 23.10
CA ASP A 238 -27.44 -12.68 23.56
C ASP A 238 -27.11 -13.14 24.99
N SER A 239 -25.97 -12.69 25.50
CA SER A 239 -25.50 -12.89 26.87
C SER A 239 -25.60 -11.60 27.74
N ASP A 240 -26.35 -10.60 27.29
CA ASP A 240 -26.62 -9.32 27.96
C ASP A 240 -25.37 -8.47 28.29
N TYR A 241 -24.27 -8.63 27.54
CA TYR A 241 -23.08 -7.78 27.68
C TYR A 241 -23.31 -6.36 27.10
N PRO A 242 -22.83 -5.29 27.76
CA PRO A 242 -23.00 -3.91 27.31
C PRO A 242 -22.01 -3.54 26.17
N ILE A 243 -21.99 -4.35 25.11
CA ILE A 243 -21.08 -4.14 23.98
C ILE A 243 -21.71 -3.26 22.91
N ARG A 244 -20.90 -2.35 22.31
CA ARG A 244 -21.19 -1.63 21.08
C ARG A 244 -20.00 -1.77 20.14
N THR A 245 -20.27 -2.12 18.92
CA THR A 245 -19.27 -2.27 17.86
C THR A 245 -19.40 -1.12 16.88
N VAL A 246 -18.33 -0.39 16.63
CA VAL A 246 -18.28 0.70 15.65
C VAL A 246 -17.36 0.30 14.51
N MET A 247 -17.90 0.32 13.29
CA MET A 247 -17.19 -0.06 12.07
C MET A 247 -16.79 1.21 11.31
N LEU A 248 -15.55 1.66 11.48
CA LEU A 248 -15.01 2.69 10.61
C LEU A 248 -14.76 2.11 9.22
N ASP A 249 -14.90 2.95 8.21
CA ASP A 249 -14.57 2.58 6.85
C ASP A 249 -13.55 3.56 6.30
N THR A 250 -12.45 3.04 5.81
CA THR A 250 -11.44 3.82 5.11
C THR A 250 -11.48 3.44 3.63
N PRO A 251 -11.23 4.39 2.72
CA PRO A 251 -11.22 4.10 1.29
C PRO A 251 -10.25 2.95 0.97
N PRO A 252 -10.62 2.03 0.05
CA PRO A 252 -9.71 1.00 -0.41
C PRO A 252 -8.51 1.65 -1.13
N PRO A 253 -7.32 1.03 -1.08
CA PRO A 253 -6.18 1.50 -1.85
C PRO A 253 -6.52 1.60 -3.35
N ALA A 254 -6.07 2.66 -4.00
CA ALA A 254 -6.33 2.92 -5.43
C ALA A 254 -5.83 1.78 -6.35
N THR A 255 -4.86 1.01 -5.90
CA THR A 255 -4.26 -0.13 -6.62
C THR A 255 -5.16 -1.36 -6.75
N LEU A 256 -6.24 -1.46 -5.97
CA LEU A 256 -7.14 -2.61 -6.02
C LEU A 256 -8.14 -2.59 -7.19
N GLY A 257 -7.97 -1.70 -8.16
CA GLY A 257 -8.55 -1.72 -9.50
C GLY A 257 -10.08 -1.55 -9.56
N GLY A 258 -10.53 -0.53 -10.29
CA GLY A 258 -11.94 -0.30 -10.65
C GLY A 258 -12.44 -1.29 -11.71
N GLY A 259 -13.00 -2.40 -11.28
CA GLY A 259 -13.92 -3.19 -12.10
C GLY A 259 -15.30 -3.14 -11.46
N SER A 260 -16.38 -3.48 -12.19
CA SER A 260 -17.73 -3.59 -11.61
C SER A 260 -17.66 -4.52 -10.40
N ALA A 261 -17.78 -3.91 -9.21
CA ALA A 261 -17.47 -4.56 -7.96
C ALA A 261 -18.54 -5.60 -7.62
N PRO A 262 -18.16 -6.78 -7.11
CA PRO A 262 -19.05 -7.57 -6.29
C PRO A 262 -19.50 -6.71 -5.09
N PRO A 263 -20.60 -7.05 -4.38
CA PRO A 263 -20.99 -6.31 -3.19
C PRO A 263 -19.76 -6.09 -2.31
N SER A 264 -19.51 -4.85 -1.91
CA SER A 264 -18.33 -4.50 -1.12
C SER A 264 -18.38 -5.30 0.20
N LEU A 265 -17.23 -5.59 0.79
CA LEU A 265 -17.21 -6.24 2.11
C LEU A 265 -18.02 -5.43 3.13
N ARG A 266 -18.08 -4.11 2.98
CA ARG A 266 -18.95 -3.23 3.76
C ARG A 266 -20.43 -3.60 3.63
N ASP A 267 -20.89 -3.82 2.40
CA ASP A 267 -22.31 -4.17 2.16
C ASP A 267 -22.64 -5.53 2.77
N ILE A 268 -21.73 -6.50 2.62
CA ILE A 268 -21.87 -7.86 3.20
C ILE A 268 -21.93 -7.77 4.74
N VAL A 269 -21.05 -7.00 5.36
CA VAL A 269 -20.99 -6.80 6.82
C VAL A 269 -22.27 -6.12 7.32
N ARG A 270 -22.73 -5.07 6.60
CA ARG A 270 -23.96 -4.36 6.95
C ARG A 270 -25.16 -5.27 6.81
N GLN A 271 -25.29 -5.97 5.69
CA GLN A 271 -26.36 -6.95 5.48
C GLN A 271 -26.39 -7.99 6.61
N ARG A 272 -25.21 -8.54 6.98
CA ARG A 272 -25.13 -9.53 8.05
C ARG A 272 -25.54 -8.94 9.41
N SER A 273 -25.15 -7.71 9.69
CA SER A 273 -25.58 -6.99 10.89
C SER A 273 -27.08 -6.75 10.91
N ASP A 274 -27.70 -6.42 9.77
CA ASP A 274 -29.16 -6.24 9.64
C ASP A 274 -29.90 -7.55 9.86
N GLU A 275 -29.45 -8.67 9.26
CA GLU A 275 -30.02 -10.01 9.44
C GLU A 275 -30.03 -10.46 10.91
N LEU A 276 -29.00 -10.07 11.67
CA LEU A 276 -28.89 -10.38 13.09
C LEU A 276 -29.59 -9.35 13.99
N GLY A 277 -30.22 -8.31 13.43
CA GLY A 277 -30.90 -7.25 14.19
C GLY A 277 -29.96 -6.40 15.05
N LEU A 278 -28.69 -6.22 14.63
CA LEU A 278 -27.66 -5.51 15.38
C LEU A 278 -27.49 -4.06 14.94
N THR A 279 -27.78 -3.75 13.70
CA THR A 279 -27.55 -2.40 13.12
C THR A 279 -28.34 -1.33 13.88
N GLY A 280 -27.64 -0.27 14.31
CA GLY A 280 -28.20 0.83 15.06
C GLY A 280 -28.52 0.54 16.53
N THR A 281 -28.26 -0.70 16.99
CA THR A 281 -28.43 -1.11 18.39
C THR A 281 -27.11 -1.57 19.04
N HIS A 282 -26.36 -2.43 18.36
CA HIS A 282 -25.08 -2.99 18.81
C HIS A 282 -23.95 -2.80 17.80
N VAL A 283 -24.27 -2.66 16.51
CA VAL A 283 -23.30 -2.39 15.44
C VAL A 283 -23.65 -1.09 14.75
N PHE A 284 -22.68 -0.20 14.66
CA PHE A 284 -22.83 1.16 14.13
C PHE A 284 -21.86 1.39 13.00
N PHE A 285 -22.34 2.04 11.95
CA PHE A 285 -21.59 2.45 10.76
C PHE A 285 -21.69 3.96 10.65
N PRO A 286 -20.61 4.72 10.89
CA PRO A 286 -20.60 6.17 10.65
C PRO A 286 -20.96 6.51 9.21
N ASP A 287 -21.57 7.67 9.02
CA ASP A 287 -21.95 8.17 7.71
C ASP A 287 -20.72 8.60 6.91
N GLY A 288 -20.38 7.82 5.88
CA GLY A 288 -19.25 8.08 5.00
C GLY A 288 -17.88 7.67 5.56
N PRO A 289 -16.82 7.89 4.77
CA PRO A 289 -15.45 7.57 5.18
C PRO A 289 -14.97 8.58 6.24
N VAL A 290 -14.32 8.07 7.28
CA VAL A 290 -13.73 8.87 8.35
C VAL A 290 -12.31 9.25 7.95
N SER A 291 -11.98 10.54 8.02
CA SER A 291 -10.64 11.03 7.71
C SER A 291 -9.62 10.57 8.76
N TYR A 292 -8.33 10.59 8.37
CA TYR A 292 -7.25 10.25 9.28
C TYR A 292 -7.25 11.09 10.57
N ALA A 293 -7.58 12.37 10.46
CA ALA A 293 -7.66 13.28 11.60
C ALA A 293 -8.87 12.99 12.49
N GLU A 294 -10.04 12.72 11.90
CA GLU A 294 -11.29 12.50 12.64
C GLU A 294 -11.30 11.14 13.36
N ARG A 295 -10.56 10.13 12.88
CA ARG A 295 -10.52 8.80 13.52
C ARG A 295 -10.07 8.86 14.98
N VAL A 296 -9.32 9.89 15.37
CA VAL A 296 -8.85 10.10 16.76
C VAL A 296 -10.02 10.19 17.73
N GLU A 297 -11.12 10.84 17.34
CA GLU A 297 -12.31 10.99 18.17
C GLU A 297 -12.92 9.63 18.54
N TYR A 298 -12.92 8.70 17.56
CA TYR A 298 -13.43 7.34 17.75
C TYR A 298 -12.47 6.50 18.60
N LEU A 299 -11.16 6.60 18.32
CA LEU A 299 -10.13 5.85 19.04
C LEU A 299 -10.09 6.18 20.53
N LEU A 300 -10.17 7.49 20.88
CA LEU A 300 -10.10 7.94 22.28
C LEU A 300 -11.31 7.54 23.13
N GLU A 301 -12.42 7.18 22.51
CA GLU A 301 -13.63 6.75 23.21
C GLU A 301 -13.87 5.23 23.14
N ALA A 302 -13.05 4.51 22.36
CA ALA A 302 -13.11 3.06 22.30
C ALA A 302 -12.44 2.41 23.53
N ASP A 303 -12.87 1.21 23.88
CA ASP A 303 -12.26 0.37 24.92
C ASP A 303 -11.29 -0.66 24.33
N ALA A 304 -11.54 -1.11 23.10
CA ALA A 304 -10.69 -2.03 22.38
C ALA A 304 -10.65 -1.70 20.87
N GLY A 305 -9.46 -1.78 20.27
CA GLY A 305 -9.24 -1.70 18.83
C GLY A 305 -9.16 -3.10 18.23
N ILE A 306 -10.01 -3.41 17.27
CA ILE A 306 -10.15 -4.76 16.70
C ILE A 306 -9.54 -4.80 15.31
N SER A 307 -8.65 -5.78 15.09
CA SER A 307 -8.00 -6.03 13.79
C SER A 307 -7.92 -7.52 13.52
N LEU A 308 -8.80 -8.02 12.66
CA LEU A 308 -8.92 -9.44 12.34
C LEU A 308 -8.67 -9.69 10.86
N GLN A 309 -7.95 -10.77 10.55
CA GLN A 309 -7.66 -11.22 9.20
C GLN A 309 -8.02 -12.69 9.05
N ARG A 310 -8.38 -13.09 7.83
CA ARG A 310 -8.53 -14.50 7.46
C ARG A 310 -7.15 -15.13 7.27
N PRO A 311 -6.98 -16.43 7.52
CA PRO A 311 -5.74 -17.12 7.22
C PRO A 311 -5.44 -17.04 5.72
N SER A 312 -4.35 -16.39 5.36
CA SER A 312 -3.88 -16.28 3.96
C SER A 312 -2.39 -16.07 3.91
N LEU A 313 -1.80 -16.16 2.72
CA LEU A 313 -0.40 -15.82 2.53
C LEU A 313 -0.17 -14.31 2.75
N ASP A 314 -1.13 -13.48 2.35
CA ASP A 314 -1.11 -12.05 2.58
C ASP A 314 -1.09 -11.70 4.07
N ALA A 315 -1.95 -12.33 4.84
CA ALA A 315 -2.03 -12.13 6.29
C ALA A 315 -0.67 -12.36 7.00
N ARG A 316 0.15 -13.32 6.54
CA ARG A 316 1.48 -13.58 7.12
C ARG A 316 2.46 -12.43 6.95
N PHE A 317 2.30 -11.65 5.90
CA PHE A 317 3.16 -10.50 5.59
C PHE A 317 2.53 -9.16 5.98
N ALA A 318 1.30 -9.16 6.45
CA ALA A 318 0.61 -7.94 6.84
C ALA A 318 1.33 -7.20 7.97
N PHE A 319 1.31 -5.87 7.89
CA PHE A 319 1.67 -4.98 9.00
C PHE A 319 0.45 -4.11 9.31
N ARG A 320 -0.24 -4.44 10.39
CA ARG A 320 -1.58 -3.91 10.68
C ARG A 320 -1.54 -2.56 11.38
N THR A 321 -1.73 -1.49 10.63
CA THR A 321 -1.78 -0.11 11.16
C THR A 321 -2.91 0.13 12.17
N PRO A 322 -4.10 -0.50 12.10
CA PRO A 322 -5.11 -0.35 13.16
C PRO A 322 -4.64 -0.82 14.54
N VAL A 323 -3.69 -1.77 14.59
CA VAL A 323 -3.06 -2.15 15.87
C VAL A 323 -2.19 -1.01 16.40
N LEU A 324 -1.39 -0.36 15.55
CA LEU A 324 -0.61 0.82 15.95
C LEU A 324 -1.49 1.96 16.43
N ASP A 325 -2.63 2.19 15.81
CA ASP A 325 -3.59 3.21 16.23
C ASP A 325 -4.14 2.92 17.63
N ALA A 326 -4.44 1.65 17.92
CA ALA A 326 -4.86 1.24 19.26
C ALA A 326 -3.76 1.44 20.30
N LEU A 327 -2.50 1.11 19.97
CA LEU A 327 -1.35 1.37 20.83
C LEU A 327 -1.17 2.87 21.11
N TRP A 328 -1.28 3.70 20.08
CA TRP A 328 -1.15 5.16 20.18
C TRP A 328 -2.26 5.78 21.04
N ALA A 329 -3.49 5.36 20.82
CA ALA A 329 -4.64 5.83 21.56
C ALA A 329 -4.70 5.31 23.01
N GLY A 330 -3.88 4.32 23.38
CA GLY A 330 -3.89 3.70 24.70
C GLY A 330 -5.14 2.87 24.96
N ILE A 331 -5.68 2.22 23.93
CA ILE A 331 -6.77 1.23 24.02
C ILE A 331 -6.22 -0.17 23.78
N VAL A 332 -6.96 -1.21 24.21
CA VAL A 332 -6.48 -2.59 24.07
C VAL A 332 -6.61 -3.06 22.63
N PRO A 333 -5.52 -3.42 21.94
CA PRO A 333 -5.63 -4.10 20.67
C PRO A 333 -6.07 -5.56 20.85
N VAL A 334 -7.06 -5.99 20.06
CA VAL A 334 -7.46 -7.39 19.91
C VAL A 334 -7.25 -7.78 18.45
N ALA A 335 -6.40 -8.76 18.22
CA ALA A 335 -5.93 -9.09 16.88
C ALA A 335 -6.04 -10.59 16.60
N SER A 336 -6.28 -10.98 15.34
CA SER A 336 -6.09 -12.38 14.92
C SER A 336 -4.62 -12.75 14.91
N ASP A 337 -4.31 -14.03 15.15
CA ASP A 337 -2.96 -14.58 15.08
C ASP A 337 -2.42 -14.67 13.65
N GLY A 338 -1.09 -14.75 13.49
CA GLY A 338 -0.44 -15.16 12.27
C GLY A 338 0.45 -14.13 11.58
N ASP A 339 0.70 -12.95 12.18
CA ASP A 339 1.58 -11.92 11.63
C ASP A 339 2.51 -11.27 12.68
N THR A 340 3.35 -10.36 12.21
CA THR A 340 4.32 -9.63 13.03
C THR A 340 3.66 -8.85 14.16
N MET A 341 2.49 -8.25 13.96
CA MET A 341 1.83 -7.46 14.99
C MET A 341 1.26 -8.36 16.11
N ALA A 342 0.70 -9.52 15.74
CA ALA A 342 0.26 -10.52 16.72
C ALA A 342 1.44 -11.01 17.59
N ASP A 343 2.59 -11.27 16.97
CA ASP A 343 3.80 -11.71 17.69
C ASP A 343 4.31 -10.62 18.65
N LEU A 344 4.29 -9.37 18.24
CA LEU A 344 4.66 -8.24 19.10
C LEU A 344 3.70 -8.11 20.28
N LEU A 345 2.39 -8.11 20.03
CA LEU A 345 1.39 -8.03 21.11
C LEU A 345 1.55 -9.17 22.13
N ARG A 346 1.84 -10.38 21.65
CA ARG A 346 2.08 -11.55 22.51
C ARG A 346 3.37 -11.40 23.32
N SER A 347 4.45 -10.98 22.68
CA SER A 347 5.78 -10.87 23.31
C SER A 347 5.81 -9.80 24.42
N TYR A 348 5.05 -8.73 24.26
CA TYR A 348 4.98 -7.62 25.22
C TYR A 348 3.77 -7.67 26.15
N ASP A 349 2.93 -8.71 26.03
CA ASP A 349 1.61 -8.79 26.71
C ASP A 349 0.85 -7.46 26.59
N ALA A 350 0.79 -6.94 25.37
CA ALA A 350 0.31 -5.59 25.06
C ALA A 350 -1.06 -5.58 24.35
N GLY A 351 -1.77 -6.71 24.38
CA GLY A 351 -3.08 -6.88 23.74
C GLY A 351 -3.58 -8.31 23.90
N ARG A 352 -4.60 -8.66 23.13
CA ARG A 352 -5.15 -10.02 23.11
C ARG A 352 -5.14 -10.57 21.67
N ILE A 353 -4.78 -11.84 21.57
CA ILE A 353 -4.70 -12.56 20.30
C ILE A 353 -5.77 -13.65 20.28
N VAL A 354 -6.50 -13.73 19.16
CA VAL A 354 -7.54 -14.73 18.93
C VAL A 354 -7.18 -15.58 17.69
N PRO A 355 -7.62 -16.84 17.61
CA PRO A 355 -7.48 -17.62 16.40
C PRO A 355 -8.22 -16.95 15.23
N PRO A 356 -7.64 -16.94 14.00
CA PRO A 356 -8.32 -16.40 12.85
C PRO A 356 -9.64 -17.12 12.56
N GLY A 357 -10.72 -16.37 12.30
CA GLY A 357 -12.04 -16.90 11.99
C GLY A 357 -12.83 -17.43 13.21
N ASP A 358 -12.28 -17.36 14.42
CA ASP A 358 -12.95 -17.85 15.64
C ASP A 358 -13.72 -16.73 16.36
N ASP A 359 -14.96 -16.52 15.94
CA ASP A 359 -15.87 -15.53 16.54
C ASP A 359 -16.27 -15.88 18.00
N ALA A 360 -16.24 -17.15 18.36
CA ALA A 360 -16.52 -17.59 19.73
C ALA A 360 -15.36 -17.23 20.68
N ALA A 361 -14.11 -17.51 20.27
CA ALA A 361 -12.93 -17.09 21.02
C ALA A 361 -12.84 -15.56 21.13
N LEU A 362 -13.21 -14.82 20.08
CA LEU A 362 -13.30 -13.38 20.10
C LEU A 362 -14.34 -12.89 21.11
N ALA A 363 -15.53 -13.48 21.14
CA ALA A 363 -16.58 -13.13 22.10
C ALA A 363 -16.12 -13.36 23.54
N VAL A 364 -15.50 -14.51 23.83
CA VAL A 364 -14.91 -14.79 25.17
C VAL A 364 -13.84 -13.78 25.54
N THR A 365 -12.97 -13.42 24.60
CA THR A 365 -11.92 -12.42 24.81
C THR A 365 -12.51 -11.06 25.15
N LEU A 366 -13.51 -10.61 24.40
CA LEU A 366 -14.18 -9.33 24.66
C LEU A 366 -14.96 -9.35 25.98
N ALA A 367 -15.66 -10.45 26.32
CA ALA A 367 -16.32 -10.62 27.61
C ALA A 367 -15.33 -10.44 28.77
N ASN A 368 -14.18 -11.12 28.70
CA ASN A 368 -13.12 -10.99 29.71
C ASN A 368 -12.61 -9.54 29.87
N LEU A 369 -12.47 -8.80 28.74
CA LEU A 369 -12.06 -7.39 28.78
C LEU A 369 -13.15 -6.48 29.38
N ILE A 370 -14.44 -6.82 29.20
CA ILE A 370 -15.58 -6.11 29.80
C ILE A 370 -15.58 -6.35 31.32
N ASP A 371 -15.46 -7.61 31.74
CA ASP A 371 -15.56 -8.04 33.14
C ASP A 371 -14.33 -7.64 33.96
N ASN A 372 -13.18 -7.40 33.31
CA ASN A 372 -11.91 -7.11 33.96
C ASN A 372 -11.33 -5.73 33.58
N PRO A 373 -11.91 -4.61 34.07
CA PRO A 373 -11.41 -3.27 33.75
C PRO A 373 -9.97 -3.01 34.21
N TYR A 374 -9.49 -3.71 35.24
CA TYR A 374 -8.10 -3.59 35.69
C TYR A 374 -7.14 -4.20 34.64
N GLU A 375 -7.40 -5.41 34.21
CA GLU A 375 -6.61 -6.08 33.18
C GLU A 375 -6.61 -5.25 31.86
N ARG A 376 -7.79 -4.76 31.45
CA ARG A 376 -7.94 -3.90 30.30
C ARG A 376 -7.01 -2.68 30.40
N ARG A 377 -6.99 -1.97 31.50
CA ARG A 377 -6.08 -0.83 31.71
C ARG A 377 -4.60 -1.22 31.68
N LEU A 378 -4.25 -2.38 32.24
CA LEU A 378 -2.87 -2.86 32.26
C LEU A 378 -2.38 -3.17 30.85
N LEU A 379 -3.19 -3.86 30.03
CA LEU A 379 -2.90 -4.15 28.62
C LEU A 379 -2.76 -2.88 27.79
N ALA A 380 -3.68 -1.93 27.98
CA ALA A 380 -3.63 -0.63 27.29
C ALA A 380 -2.37 0.15 27.65
N ALA A 381 -1.95 0.17 28.91
CA ALA A 381 -0.72 0.83 29.35
C ALA A 381 0.54 0.18 28.74
N ARG A 382 0.61 -1.16 28.72
CA ARG A 382 1.71 -1.89 28.06
C ARG A 382 1.70 -1.64 26.55
N GLY A 383 0.52 -1.66 25.93
CA GLY A 383 0.34 -1.33 24.53
C GLY A 383 0.84 0.08 24.21
N HIS A 384 0.46 1.07 24.99
CA HIS A 384 0.93 2.44 24.80
C HIS A 384 2.46 2.56 24.96
N ALA A 385 3.05 1.87 25.92
CA ALA A 385 4.51 1.83 26.10
C ALA A 385 5.21 1.19 24.88
N LEU A 386 4.67 0.07 24.35
CA LEU A 386 5.16 -0.54 23.12
C LEU A 386 5.04 0.42 21.93
N GLY A 387 3.94 1.14 21.83
CA GLY A 387 3.69 2.13 20.78
C GLY A 387 4.79 3.18 20.67
N GLN A 388 5.42 3.58 21.79
CA GLN A 388 6.49 4.59 21.78
C GLN A 388 7.72 4.15 20.96
N SER A 389 7.93 2.87 20.72
CA SER A 389 8.99 2.37 19.83
C SER A 389 8.67 2.51 18.34
N PHE A 390 7.42 2.83 18.03
CA PHE A 390 6.92 2.99 16.66
C PHE A 390 6.66 4.45 16.26
N THR A 391 7.26 5.43 16.94
CA THR A 391 7.12 6.81 16.45
C THR A 391 7.77 6.96 15.07
N TRP A 392 7.19 7.80 14.21
CA TRP A 392 7.71 8.02 12.86
C TRP A 392 9.18 8.40 12.86
N GLU A 393 9.60 9.21 13.84
CA GLU A 393 11.01 9.60 14.02
C GLU A 393 11.93 8.40 14.31
N THR A 394 11.43 7.44 15.09
CA THR A 394 12.20 6.24 15.44
C THR A 394 12.27 5.26 14.28
N VAL A 395 11.12 4.95 13.67
CA VAL A 395 11.06 3.92 12.63
C VAL A 395 11.73 4.35 11.33
N ALA A 396 11.77 5.65 11.02
CA ALA A 396 12.39 6.17 9.80
C ALA A 396 13.93 6.22 9.85
N GLN A 397 14.58 5.93 10.98
CA GLN A 397 16.03 6.07 11.12
C GLN A 397 16.86 5.34 10.05
N PRO A 398 16.54 4.11 9.61
CA PRO A 398 17.29 3.46 8.53
C PRO A 398 17.23 4.27 7.22
N LEU A 399 16.07 4.82 6.88
CA LEU A 399 15.88 5.67 5.70
C LEU A 399 16.63 6.99 5.82
N VAL A 400 16.55 7.66 6.98
CA VAL A 400 17.29 8.90 7.28
C VAL A 400 18.79 8.66 7.17
N ALA A 401 19.29 7.56 7.73
CA ALA A 401 20.70 7.18 7.66
C ALA A 401 21.16 6.99 6.20
N PHE A 402 20.38 6.29 5.40
CA PHE A 402 20.66 6.13 3.97
C PHE A 402 20.68 7.49 3.25
N CYS A 403 19.69 8.35 3.48
CA CYS A 403 19.61 9.67 2.83
C CYS A 403 20.77 10.60 3.20
N ARG A 404 21.36 10.46 4.39
CA ARG A 404 22.57 11.21 4.80
C ARG A 404 23.82 10.80 4.03
N GLN A 405 23.96 9.53 3.72
CA GLN A 405 25.10 8.96 3.00
C GLN A 405 24.64 7.92 1.96
N PRO A 406 23.95 8.39 0.90
CA PRO A 406 23.39 7.46 -0.07
C PRO A 406 24.52 6.73 -0.83
N THR A 407 24.31 5.44 -1.07
CA THR A 407 25.25 4.59 -1.79
C THR A 407 24.56 3.84 -2.90
N LYS A 408 25.26 3.60 -3.99
CA LYS A 408 24.74 2.78 -5.08
C LYS A 408 24.57 1.32 -4.65
N GLY A 409 23.42 0.75 -5.00
CA GLY A 409 23.18 -0.69 -4.87
C GLY A 409 24.01 -1.46 -5.88
N GLY A 410 24.68 -2.51 -5.39
CA GLY A 410 25.50 -3.38 -6.25
C GLY A 410 24.66 -4.33 -7.09
N ARG A 411 25.28 -4.84 -8.17
CA ARG A 411 24.79 -5.96 -8.96
C ARG A 411 25.93 -6.97 -9.14
N VAL A 412 25.58 -8.25 -9.25
CA VAL A 412 26.57 -9.27 -9.66
C VAL A 412 26.83 -9.07 -11.15
N PRO A 413 28.08 -8.75 -11.56
CA PRO A 413 28.40 -8.53 -12.97
C PRO A 413 28.13 -9.80 -13.81
N GLY A 414 27.56 -9.62 -15.01
CA GLY A 414 27.30 -10.72 -15.92
C GLY A 414 26.15 -11.65 -15.51
N PHE A 415 25.34 -11.28 -14.53
CA PHE A 415 24.17 -12.07 -14.15
C PHE A 415 23.04 -11.85 -15.17
N ILE A 416 22.81 -12.85 -16.01
CA ILE A 416 21.93 -12.77 -17.20
C ILE A 416 20.52 -12.28 -16.89
N ALA A 417 19.92 -12.65 -15.77
CA ALA A 417 18.56 -12.24 -15.42
C ALA A 417 18.45 -10.73 -15.17
N ALA A 418 19.45 -10.12 -14.52
CA ALA A 418 19.48 -8.68 -14.29
C ALA A 418 19.68 -7.91 -15.59
N ASP A 419 20.57 -8.37 -16.47
CA ASP A 419 20.82 -7.76 -17.79
C ASP A 419 19.62 -7.88 -18.72
N LEU A 420 18.92 -9.02 -18.72
CA LEU A 420 17.70 -9.22 -19.50
C LEU A 420 16.58 -8.32 -18.99
N GLN A 421 16.39 -8.21 -17.69
CA GLN A 421 15.39 -7.32 -17.11
C GLN A 421 15.69 -5.85 -17.44
N GLU A 422 16.96 -5.44 -17.42
CA GLU A 422 17.36 -4.09 -17.83
C GLU A 422 17.04 -3.82 -19.30
N ARG A 423 17.29 -4.78 -20.19
CA ARG A 423 16.94 -4.68 -21.61
C ARG A 423 15.42 -4.65 -21.82
N VAL A 424 14.65 -5.45 -21.08
CA VAL A 424 13.18 -5.39 -21.11
C VAL A 424 12.70 -4.01 -20.67
N ASN A 425 13.21 -3.49 -19.56
CA ASN A 425 12.88 -2.17 -19.07
C ASN A 425 13.25 -1.05 -20.06
N GLU A 426 14.39 -1.18 -20.77
CA GLU A 426 14.83 -0.24 -21.81
C GLU A 426 13.93 -0.28 -23.03
N LEU A 427 13.54 -1.47 -23.48
CA LEU A 427 12.60 -1.66 -24.59
C LEU A 427 11.22 -1.10 -24.26
N GLU A 428 10.72 -1.34 -23.05
CA GLU A 428 9.45 -0.78 -22.58
C GLU A 428 9.47 0.75 -22.52
N ARG A 429 10.57 1.35 -22.02
CA ARG A 429 10.76 2.82 -22.05
C ARG A 429 10.71 3.35 -23.48
N THR A 430 11.43 2.72 -24.40
CA THR A 430 11.48 3.12 -25.81
C THR A 430 10.10 3.02 -26.44
N LEU A 431 9.40 1.92 -26.19
CA LEU A 431 8.06 1.68 -26.67
C LEU A 431 7.07 2.73 -26.17
N PHE A 432 7.11 3.00 -24.86
CA PHE A 432 6.27 4.01 -24.24
C PHE A 432 6.54 5.41 -24.80
N GLN A 433 7.80 5.81 -24.92
CA GLN A 433 8.18 7.11 -25.49
C GLN A 433 7.70 7.24 -26.95
N THR A 434 7.83 6.17 -27.71
CA THR A 434 7.39 6.14 -29.13
C THR A 434 5.87 6.23 -29.22
N SER A 435 5.14 5.52 -28.36
CA SER A 435 3.67 5.58 -28.29
C SER A 435 3.18 6.98 -27.91
N THR A 436 3.74 7.56 -26.85
CA THR A 436 3.40 8.92 -26.40
C THR A 436 3.72 9.97 -27.47
N TYR A 437 4.84 9.81 -28.18
CA TYR A 437 5.21 10.68 -29.29
C TYR A 437 4.22 10.55 -30.46
N ALA A 438 3.83 9.33 -30.81
CA ALA A 438 2.83 9.07 -31.84
C ALA A 438 1.47 9.71 -31.51
N GLU A 439 0.99 9.54 -30.26
CA GLU A 439 -0.25 10.17 -29.79
C GLU A 439 -0.18 11.71 -29.80
N ARG A 440 0.97 12.27 -29.48
CA ARG A 440 1.20 13.72 -29.55
C ARG A 440 1.15 14.23 -31.00
N LEU A 441 1.77 13.50 -31.92
CA LEU A 441 1.72 13.82 -33.34
C LEU A 441 0.30 13.71 -33.92
N GLU A 442 -0.47 12.69 -33.52
CA GLU A 442 -1.87 12.52 -33.91
C GLU A 442 -2.73 13.70 -33.43
N ARG A 443 -2.55 14.16 -32.18
CA ARG A 443 -3.24 15.38 -31.68
C ARG A 443 -2.84 16.63 -32.47
N GLN A 444 -1.56 16.83 -32.71
CA GLN A 444 -1.09 18.01 -33.48
C GLN A 444 -1.60 18.01 -34.93
N LEU A 445 -1.72 16.84 -35.54
CA LEU A 445 -2.31 16.69 -36.87
C LEU A 445 -3.81 16.99 -36.88
N ALA A 446 -4.54 16.52 -35.86
CA ALA A 446 -5.96 16.83 -35.68
C ALA A 446 -6.20 18.33 -35.45
N GLU A 447 -5.38 19.01 -34.64
CA GLU A 447 -5.47 20.46 -34.37
C GLU A 447 -5.15 21.31 -35.63
N ARG A 448 -4.32 20.81 -36.55
CA ARG A 448 -3.97 21.49 -37.79
C ARG A 448 -4.93 21.21 -38.96
N GLY A 449 -6.05 20.53 -38.73
CA GLY A 449 -7.04 20.21 -39.75
C GLY A 449 -6.53 19.13 -40.74
N GLY A 450 -5.56 18.34 -40.33
CA GLY A 450 -5.07 17.18 -41.06
C GLY A 450 -6.14 16.10 -41.21
N PRO A 451 -6.01 15.16 -42.15
CA PRO A 451 -7.00 14.11 -42.35
C PRO A 451 -7.20 13.33 -41.06
N ASN A 452 -8.46 13.21 -40.68
CA ASN A 452 -8.87 12.47 -39.49
C ASN A 452 -8.49 10.98 -39.70
N LEU A 453 -7.40 10.52 -39.06
CA LEU A 453 -6.92 9.15 -39.17
C LEU A 453 -7.87 8.11 -38.56
N THR A 454 -9.04 8.56 -38.07
CA THR A 454 -10.17 7.71 -37.65
C THR A 454 -11.08 7.32 -38.84
N GLY A 455 -10.66 7.55 -40.08
CA GLY A 455 -11.37 7.14 -41.32
C GLY A 455 -11.58 5.62 -41.40
N THR A 456 -12.63 5.25 -42.15
CA THR A 456 -13.18 3.90 -42.33
C THR A 456 -12.15 2.80 -42.63
N ALA A 457 -12.53 1.55 -42.36
CA ALA A 457 -11.69 0.34 -42.34
C ALA A 457 -10.79 0.03 -43.55
N ALA A 458 -10.89 0.77 -44.68
CA ALA A 458 -10.09 0.58 -45.89
C ALA A 458 -8.72 1.29 -45.85
N ASP A 459 -8.56 2.40 -45.11
CA ASP A 459 -7.32 3.20 -45.08
C ASP A 459 -6.33 2.78 -43.97
N ARG A 460 -6.63 1.72 -43.23
CA ARG A 460 -5.94 1.31 -41.98
C ARG A 460 -4.81 0.30 -42.19
N GLY A 461 -4.20 0.27 -43.36
CA GLY A 461 -3.31 -0.82 -43.76
C GLY A 461 -2.04 -1.01 -42.90
N MET A 462 -1.45 0.02 -42.31
CA MET A 462 -0.16 -0.10 -41.63
C MET A 462 -0.25 0.23 -40.12
N GLY A 463 -0.92 1.31 -39.74
CA GLY A 463 -1.05 1.70 -38.33
C GLY A 463 -1.93 0.74 -37.52
N SER A 464 -2.98 0.16 -38.12
CA SER A 464 -3.87 -0.79 -37.47
C SER A 464 -3.25 -2.18 -37.29
N ARG A 465 -2.43 -2.63 -38.25
CA ARG A 465 -1.65 -3.87 -38.12
C ARG A 465 -0.62 -3.73 -36.99
N PHE A 466 0.12 -2.62 -36.98
CA PHE A 466 1.09 -2.35 -35.90
C PHE A 466 0.43 -2.27 -34.51
N ARG A 467 -0.71 -1.54 -34.37
CA ARG A 467 -1.46 -1.51 -33.12
C ARG A 467 -2.02 -2.88 -32.73
N ARG A 468 -2.50 -3.66 -33.69
CA ARG A 468 -3.03 -5.01 -33.45
C ARG A 468 -1.93 -5.97 -33.03
N THR A 469 -0.82 -6.01 -33.76
CA THR A 469 0.36 -6.83 -33.42
C THR A 469 0.94 -6.42 -32.07
N MET A 470 0.96 -5.13 -31.76
CA MET A 470 1.43 -4.60 -30.51
C MET A 470 0.47 -4.92 -29.35
N ASN A 471 -0.84 -4.76 -29.57
CA ASN A 471 -1.86 -5.12 -28.59
C ASN A 471 -1.90 -6.64 -28.34
N ASP A 472 -1.71 -7.43 -29.39
CA ASP A 472 -1.64 -8.90 -29.32
C ASP A 472 -0.35 -9.35 -28.61
N PHE A 473 0.78 -8.67 -28.83
CA PHE A 473 2.04 -8.90 -28.11
C PHE A 473 1.93 -8.50 -26.63
N LEU A 474 1.37 -7.33 -26.33
CA LEU A 474 1.17 -6.86 -24.96
C LEU A 474 0.13 -7.68 -24.18
N HIS A 475 -0.75 -8.38 -24.90
CA HIS A 475 -1.84 -9.17 -24.28
C HIS A 475 -1.64 -10.68 -24.46
N GLY A 476 -0.46 -11.12 -24.90
CA GLY A 476 -0.11 -12.54 -25.03
C GLY A 476 -0.95 -13.31 -26.07
N ARG A 477 -1.55 -12.63 -27.02
CA ARG A 477 -2.32 -13.25 -28.11
C ARG A 477 -1.42 -13.45 -29.34
N THR A 478 -0.56 -14.46 -29.29
CA THR A 478 0.08 -14.99 -30.51
C THR A 478 -0.79 -16.13 -31.02
N ASP A 479 -1.49 -15.91 -32.12
CA ASP A 479 -2.23 -16.95 -32.84
C ASP A 479 -1.21 -17.84 -33.60
N PRO A 480 -1.12 -19.17 -33.32
CA PRO A 480 -0.09 -20.02 -33.92
C PRO A 480 -0.40 -20.48 -35.36
N THR A 481 -1.35 -19.87 -36.07
CA THR A 481 -1.89 -20.45 -37.31
C THR A 481 -1.67 -19.65 -38.58
N ASP A 482 -0.63 -18.83 -38.71
CA ASP A 482 -0.35 -18.11 -39.98
C ASP A 482 1.04 -18.42 -40.56
N GLU A 483 1.42 -19.73 -40.64
CA GLU A 483 2.44 -20.19 -41.58
C GLU A 483 1.84 -21.26 -42.49
N LYS A 484 1.23 -20.87 -43.62
CA LYS A 484 1.12 -21.71 -44.80
C LYS A 484 2.34 -21.48 -45.69
N PRO A 485 3.08 -22.53 -46.07
CA PRO A 485 4.15 -22.39 -47.04
C PRO A 485 3.58 -22.15 -48.46
N PRO A 486 4.31 -21.47 -49.34
CA PRO A 486 3.83 -21.18 -50.68
C PRO A 486 3.72 -22.45 -51.53
N ASP A 487 2.59 -22.61 -52.23
CA ASP A 487 2.35 -23.66 -53.18
C ASP A 487 3.41 -23.64 -54.30
N GLU A 488 4.20 -24.73 -54.39
CA GLU A 488 4.93 -25.07 -55.58
C GLU A 488 3.96 -25.49 -56.71
N LYS A 489 3.84 -24.66 -57.73
CA LYS A 489 3.24 -25.08 -58.99
C LYS A 489 4.18 -26.08 -59.67
N ARG A 490 3.73 -27.30 -59.80
CA ARG A 490 4.21 -28.26 -60.84
C ARG A 490 3.33 -28.11 -62.07
N GLU A 491 4.03 -28.10 -63.20
CA GLU A 491 3.43 -28.40 -64.50
C GLU A 491 2.61 -29.67 -64.51
#